data_5a6581e486a5d434815ba51e483aa8d3
#
_entry.id   5a6581e486a5d434815ba51e483aa8d3
#
_cell.length_a   1.000
_cell.length_b   1.000
_cell.length_c   1.000
_cell.angle_alpha   90.00
_cell.angle_beta   90.00
_cell.angle_gamma   90.00
#
_symmetry.space_group_name_H-M   'P 1'
#
loop_
_entity.id
_entity.type
_entity.pdbx_description
1 polymer ?
#
loop_
_entity_poly.entity_id
_entity_poly.type
_entity_poly.pdbx_seq_one_letter_code
_entity_poly.pdbx_strand_id
1 'polypeptide(L)'
;MRGRKPLPKELLQLRGTDRKDRDRPSSVTGEKIELSDVGKCQVSGLQSATRRTRDIYWRTVRKVAALGMLEESFLSQIFFYAVEYDHFMTCCEDIRKRGAIIPGEDKNGNTILFPNPAVKQRDNALAMLLKIGSNFGFSPVDKQRIRVQAEDPKDKKMKAFFAMVYEDNDEEGVDDQ
;
A
#
# COMPACT_ATOMS: atom_id res chain seq x y z
N MET A 1 -9.08 2.05 -25.25
CA MET A 1 -7.69 1.57 -25.13
C MET A 1 -6.97 2.36 -24.04
N ARG A 2 -6.37 1.71 -23.05
CA ARG A 2 -5.51 2.40 -22.07
C ARG A 2 -4.15 2.62 -22.70
N GLY A 3 -3.74 3.88 -22.88
CA GLY A 3 -2.44 4.25 -23.39
C GLY A 3 -1.29 3.72 -22.51
N ARG A 4 -0.10 3.59 -23.08
CA ARG A 4 1.12 3.19 -22.37
C ARG A 4 1.41 4.22 -21.25
N LYS A 5 1.73 3.73 -20.05
CA LYS A 5 2.13 4.62 -18.93
C LYS A 5 3.33 5.48 -19.33
N PRO A 6 3.35 6.77 -18.97
CA PRO A 6 4.45 7.67 -19.31
C PRO A 6 5.77 7.17 -18.70
N LEU A 7 6.86 7.34 -19.44
CA LEU A 7 8.21 7.03 -18.96
C LEU A 7 8.70 8.11 -17.99
N PRO A 8 9.57 7.77 -17.02
CA PRO A 8 10.25 8.74 -16.17
C PRO A 8 11.04 9.78 -17.00
N LYS A 9 11.10 11.03 -16.52
CA LYS A 9 11.76 12.13 -17.24
C LYS A 9 13.23 11.85 -17.49
N GLU A 10 13.92 11.23 -16.54
CA GLU A 10 15.33 10.83 -16.65
C GLU A 10 15.56 9.89 -17.83
N LEU A 11 14.67 8.91 -18.03
CA LEU A 11 14.75 8.01 -19.19
C LEU A 11 14.42 8.72 -20.50
N LEU A 12 13.54 9.72 -20.48
CA LEU A 12 13.23 10.54 -21.65
C LEU A 12 14.43 11.42 -22.01
N GLN A 13 15.13 11.99 -21.02
CA GLN A 13 16.36 12.77 -21.19
C GLN A 13 17.49 11.91 -21.76
N LEU A 14 17.73 10.72 -21.19
CA LEU A 14 18.74 9.78 -21.70
C LEU A 14 18.47 9.33 -23.13
N ARG A 15 17.20 9.28 -23.54
CA ARG A 15 16.80 8.94 -24.92
C ARG A 15 16.74 10.13 -25.86
N GLY A 16 17.01 11.34 -25.37
CA GLY A 16 16.90 12.57 -26.19
C GLY A 16 15.46 12.88 -26.62
N THR A 17 14.45 12.27 -26.00
CA THR A 17 13.02 12.44 -26.33
C THR A 17 12.30 13.33 -25.32
N ASP A 18 13.02 13.98 -24.43
CA ASP A 18 12.48 14.93 -23.46
C ASP A 18 12.03 16.21 -24.16
N ARG A 19 10.75 16.52 -24.06
CA ARG A 19 10.15 17.73 -24.63
C ARG A 19 9.74 18.65 -23.49
N LYS A 20 10.39 19.81 -23.39
CA LYS A 20 10.11 20.84 -22.37
C LYS A 20 8.68 21.37 -22.43
N ASP A 21 8.06 21.39 -23.62
CA ASP A 21 6.66 21.79 -23.85
C ASP A 21 5.64 20.81 -23.23
N ARG A 22 6.05 19.61 -22.89
CA ARG A 22 5.24 18.59 -22.21
C ARG A 22 5.52 18.45 -20.72
N ASP A 23 6.40 19.28 -20.19
CA ASP A 23 6.60 19.36 -18.74
C ASP A 23 5.31 19.85 -18.08
N ARG A 24 4.47 18.91 -17.68
CA ARG A 24 3.35 19.24 -16.80
C ARG A 24 3.94 19.75 -15.50
N PRO A 25 3.43 20.89 -14.97
CA PRO A 25 3.83 21.29 -13.63
C PRO A 25 3.63 20.07 -12.71
N SER A 26 4.69 19.67 -12.06
CA SER A 26 4.66 18.58 -11.11
C SER A 26 3.70 18.98 -10.01
N SER A 27 2.64 18.22 -9.91
CA SER A 27 1.78 18.14 -8.74
C SER A 27 0.85 19.33 -8.45
N VAL A 28 -0.40 19.01 -8.50
CA VAL A 28 -1.31 19.47 -7.44
C VAL A 28 -0.75 18.85 -6.16
N THR A 29 0.08 19.59 -5.45
CA THR A 29 0.53 19.22 -4.11
C THR A 29 -0.63 19.51 -3.19
N GLY A 30 -1.28 18.47 -2.68
CA GLY A 30 -2.17 18.59 -1.56
C GLY A 30 -1.38 19.06 -0.33
N GLU A 31 -2.08 19.58 0.65
CA GLU A 31 -1.49 19.99 1.91
C GLU A 31 -0.88 18.77 2.63
N LYS A 32 0.43 18.79 2.81
CA LYS A 32 1.13 17.70 3.50
C LYS A 32 0.77 17.74 4.98
N ILE A 33 0.52 16.58 5.56
CA ILE A 33 0.20 16.43 6.98
C ILE A 33 1.39 15.79 7.70
N GLU A 34 1.66 16.27 8.91
CA GLU A 34 2.59 15.58 9.80
C GLU A 34 1.93 14.32 10.41
N LEU A 35 2.76 13.32 10.72
CA LEU A 35 2.29 12.07 11.32
C LEU A 35 1.53 12.30 12.64
N SER A 36 1.93 13.33 13.41
CA SER A 36 1.29 13.77 14.64
C SER A 36 -0.16 14.24 14.46
N ASP A 37 -0.49 14.76 13.29
CA ASP A 37 -1.79 15.35 12.99
C ASP A 37 -2.78 14.37 12.35
N VAL A 38 -2.29 13.22 11.87
CA VAL A 38 -3.15 12.17 11.28
C VAL A 38 -4.26 11.72 12.24
N GLY A 39 -3.97 11.68 13.55
CA GLY A 39 -4.96 11.34 14.57
C GLY A 39 -6.13 12.32 14.69
N LYS A 40 -5.96 13.55 14.19
CA LYS A 40 -7.00 14.59 14.18
C LYS A 40 -7.90 14.48 12.94
N CYS A 41 -7.43 13.84 11.88
CA CYS A 41 -8.17 13.64 10.64
C CYS A 41 -9.21 12.53 10.81
N GLN A 42 -10.45 12.82 10.42
CA GLN A 42 -11.52 11.82 10.47
C GLN A 42 -11.49 10.95 9.22
N VAL A 43 -11.16 9.66 9.38
CA VAL A 43 -11.30 8.67 8.32
C VAL A 43 -12.55 7.84 8.60
N SER A 44 -13.53 7.96 7.71
CA SER A 44 -14.81 7.24 7.84
C SER A 44 -14.58 5.73 7.89
N GLY A 45 -15.17 5.06 8.87
CA GLY A 45 -15.07 3.61 9.04
C GLY A 45 -13.84 3.11 9.81
N LEU A 46 -12.82 3.93 10.05
CA LEU A 46 -11.61 3.49 10.76
C LEU A 46 -11.89 3.06 12.20
N GLN A 47 -12.81 3.74 12.89
CA GLN A 47 -13.15 3.42 14.28
C GLN A 47 -13.88 2.08 14.42
N SER A 48 -14.74 1.74 13.45
CA SER A 48 -15.49 0.47 13.41
C SER A 48 -14.69 -0.68 12.77
N ALA A 49 -13.51 -0.41 12.23
CA ALA A 49 -12.66 -1.41 11.59
C ALA A 49 -12.10 -2.42 12.59
N THR A 50 -11.72 -3.61 12.09
CA THR A 50 -11.06 -4.64 12.89
C THR A 50 -9.73 -4.14 13.46
N ARG A 51 -9.24 -4.76 14.52
CA ARG A 51 -7.91 -4.46 15.06
C ARG A 51 -6.84 -4.63 13.98
N ARG A 52 -6.89 -5.73 13.22
CA ARG A 52 -5.94 -6.02 12.14
C ARG A 52 -5.96 -4.93 11.07
N THR A 53 -7.14 -4.49 10.62
CA THR A 53 -7.27 -3.39 9.66
C THR A 53 -6.65 -2.10 10.19
N ARG A 54 -6.88 -1.76 11.46
CA ARG A 54 -6.29 -0.56 12.09
C ARG A 54 -4.77 -0.65 12.18
N ASP A 55 -4.22 -1.80 12.54
CA ASP A 55 -2.77 -2.02 12.60
C ASP A 55 -2.12 -1.87 11.21
N ILE A 56 -2.76 -2.44 10.17
CA ILE A 56 -2.31 -2.30 8.78
C ILE A 56 -2.39 -0.83 8.33
N TYR A 57 -3.48 -0.14 8.67
CA TYR A 57 -3.66 1.29 8.36
C TYR A 57 -2.51 2.13 8.92
N TRP A 58 -2.24 2.05 10.21
CA TRP A 58 -1.19 2.82 10.85
C TRP A 58 0.22 2.48 10.35
N ARG A 59 0.47 1.20 10.08
CA ARG A 59 1.72 0.76 9.44
C ARG A 59 1.89 1.38 8.05
N THR A 60 0.82 1.43 7.27
CA THR A 60 0.86 2.00 5.92
C THR A 60 1.00 3.52 5.96
N VAL A 61 0.32 4.20 6.88
CA VAL A 61 0.48 5.65 7.12
C VAL A 61 1.94 5.99 7.39
N ARG A 62 2.60 5.26 8.30
CA ARG A 62 4.02 5.46 8.60
C ARG A 62 4.91 5.28 7.37
N LYS A 63 4.64 4.27 6.54
CA LYS A 63 5.39 4.04 5.29
C LYS A 63 5.22 5.19 4.30
N VAL A 64 4.00 5.70 4.13
CA VAL A 64 3.71 6.82 3.23
C VAL A 64 4.31 8.13 3.76
N ALA A 65 4.24 8.34 5.09
CA ALA A 65 4.90 9.47 5.75
C ALA A 65 6.42 9.44 5.53
N ALA A 66 7.04 8.27 5.70
CA ALA A 66 8.47 8.07 5.46
C ALA A 66 8.89 8.36 4.01
N LEU A 67 7.98 8.27 3.07
CA LEU A 67 8.20 8.66 1.67
C LEU A 67 7.95 10.15 1.41
N GLY A 68 7.58 10.94 2.43
CA GLY A 68 7.26 12.36 2.28
C GLY A 68 5.99 12.64 1.46
N MET A 69 5.10 11.66 1.36
CA MET A 69 3.91 11.68 0.48
C MET A 69 2.60 11.73 1.28
N LEU A 70 2.66 12.00 2.58
CA LEU A 70 1.47 11.96 3.40
C LEU A 70 0.65 13.25 3.24
N GLU A 71 -0.55 13.08 2.69
CA GLU A 71 -1.56 14.12 2.51
C GLU A 71 -2.89 13.66 3.09
N GLU A 72 -3.74 14.59 3.55
CA GLU A 72 -5.05 14.25 4.09
C GLU A 72 -5.92 13.50 3.08
N SER A 73 -5.87 13.91 1.81
CA SER A 73 -6.57 13.28 0.70
C SER A 73 -6.23 11.79 0.51
N PHE A 74 -5.06 11.35 0.96
CA PHE A 74 -4.62 9.96 0.83
C PHE A 74 -5.04 9.07 1.99
N LEU A 75 -5.45 9.62 3.12
CA LEU A 75 -5.81 8.82 4.30
C LEU A 75 -6.93 7.83 4.03
N SER A 76 -7.94 8.23 3.26
CA SER A 76 -9.02 7.33 2.85
C SER A 76 -8.53 6.21 1.92
N GLN A 77 -7.60 6.50 1.00
CA GLN A 77 -7.01 5.47 0.12
C GLN A 77 -6.15 4.49 0.92
N ILE A 78 -5.40 4.98 1.90
CA ILE A 78 -4.63 4.13 2.83
C ILE A 78 -5.57 3.23 3.64
N PHE A 79 -6.71 3.75 4.05
CA PHE A 79 -7.73 2.95 4.75
C PHE A 79 -8.31 1.85 3.85
N PHE A 80 -8.67 2.17 2.60
CA PHE A 80 -9.12 1.14 1.63
C PHE A 80 -8.04 0.09 1.38
N TYR A 81 -6.78 0.50 1.28
CA TYR A 81 -5.66 -0.45 1.20
C TYR A 81 -5.62 -1.39 2.41
N ALA A 82 -5.82 -0.86 3.62
CA ALA A 82 -5.81 -1.65 4.84
C ALA A 82 -6.99 -2.65 4.90
N VAL A 83 -8.18 -2.24 4.47
CA VAL A 83 -9.36 -3.10 4.38
C VAL A 83 -9.13 -4.25 3.39
N GLU A 84 -8.63 -3.95 2.19
CA GLU A 84 -8.35 -4.95 1.17
C GLU A 84 -7.24 -5.92 1.60
N TYR A 85 -6.25 -5.42 2.35
CA TYR A 85 -5.19 -6.28 2.89
C TYR A 85 -5.73 -7.25 3.95
N ASP A 86 -6.58 -6.78 4.86
CA ASP A 86 -7.24 -7.64 5.86
C ASP A 86 -8.13 -8.70 5.18
N HIS A 87 -8.89 -8.29 4.17
CA HIS A 87 -9.70 -9.19 3.36
C HIS A 87 -8.84 -10.25 2.64
N PHE A 88 -7.74 -9.84 2.02
CA PHE A 88 -6.78 -10.77 1.40
C PHE A 88 -6.27 -11.81 2.40
N MET A 89 -5.86 -11.38 3.60
CA MET A 89 -5.37 -12.28 4.64
C MET A 89 -6.46 -13.25 5.11
N THR A 90 -7.69 -12.77 5.27
CA THR A 90 -8.84 -13.61 5.65
C THR A 90 -9.12 -14.68 4.60
N CYS A 91 -9.07 -14.33 3.31
CA CYS A 91 -9.22 -15.30 2.23
C CYS A 91 -8.09 -16.33 2.23
N CYS A 92 -6.85 -15.92 2.47
CA CYS A 92 -5.70 -16.83 2.58
C CYS A 92 -5.86 -17.81 3.76
N GLU A 93 -6.33 -17.32 4.90
CA GLU A 93 -6.61 -18.17 6.08
C GLU A 93 -7.72 -19.19 5.79
N ASP A 94 -8.77 -18.78 5.09
CA ASP A 94 -9.85 -19.65 4.68
C ASP A 94 -9.39 -20.74 3.71
N ILE A 95 -8.63 -20.38 2.68
CA ILE A 95 -8.06 -21.34 1.72
C ILE A 95 -7.12 -22.32 2.43
N ARG A 96 -6.33 -21.86 3.39
CA ARG A 96 -5.46 -22.72 4.19
C ARG A 96 -6.23 -23.74 5.02
N LYS A 97 -7.39 -23.34 5.56
CA LYS A 97 -8.22 -24.21 6.40
C LYS A 97 -9.06 -25.19 5.59
N ARG A 98 -9.67 -24.73 4.52
CA ARG A 98 -10.66 -25.51 3.75
C ARG A 98 -10.12 -26.06 2.43
N GLY A 99 -8.98 -25.58 1.97
CA GLY A 99 -8.44 -25.89 0.66
C GLY A 99 -8.96 -25.00 -0.46
N ALA A 100 -8.32 -25.08 -1.62
CA ALA A 100 -8.74 -24.37 -2.83
C ALA A 100 -9.99 -25.00 -3.49
N ILE A 101 -10.27 -26.26 -3.17
CA ILE A 101 -11.42 -27.03 -3.64
C ILE A 101 -12.11 -27.55 -2.41
N ILE A 102 -13.41 -27.35 -2.33
CA ILE A 102 -14.23 -27.77 -1.18
C ILE A 102 -15.29 -28.78 -1.64
N PRO A 103 -15.54 -29.83 -0.86
CA PRO A 103 -16.63 -30.75 -1.15
C PRO A 103 -17.97 -30.05 -0.87
N GLY A 104 -18.94 -30.36 -1.67
CA GLY A 104 -20.33 -29.97 -1.50
C GLY A 104 -21.25 -31.05 -2.04
N GLU A 105 -22.55 -30.86 -1.95
CA GLU A 105 -23.53 -31.81 -2.43
C GLU A 105 -24.35 -31.22 -3.59
N ASP A 106 -24.63 -32.04 -4.58
CA ASP A 106 -25.56 -31.67 -5.64
C ASP A 106 -27.03 -31.84 -5.18
N LYS A 107 -27.97 -31.49 -6.05
CA LYS A 107 -29.43 -31.65 -5.75
C LYS A 107 -29.84 -33.07 -5.55
N ASN A 108 -29.03 -34.04 -5.92
CA ASN A 108 -29.28 -35.49 -5.83
C ASN A 108 -28.55 -36.14 -4.66
N GLY A 109 -27.84 -35.33 -3.82
CA GLY A 109 -27.07 -35.84 -2.68
C GLY A 109 -25.70 -36.42 -3.04
N ASN A 110 -25.23 -36.26 -4.27
CA ASN A 110 -23.89 -36.72 -4.66
C ASN A 110 -22.83 -35.69 -4.25
N THR A 111 -21.69 -36.15 -3.77
CA THR A 111 -20.57 -35.28 -3.46
C THR A 111 -19.96 -34.72 -4.73
N ILE A 112 -19.96 -33.39 -4.84
CA ILE A 112 -19.32 -32.64 -5.93
C ILE A 112 -18.23 -31.75 -5.35
N LEU A 113 -17.15 -31.56 -6.12
CA LEU A 113 -16.05 -30.66 -5.75
C LEU A 113 -16.29 -29.27 -6.37
N PHE A 114 -16.32 -28.24 -5.53
CA PHE A 114 -16.49 -26.86 -5.94
C PHE A 114 -15.21 -26.05 -5.69
N PRO A 115 -14.88 -25.11 -6.60
CA PRO A 115 -13.83 -24.14 -6.30
C PRO A 115 -14.20 -23.33 -5.04
N ASN A 116 -13.26 -23.17 -4.10
CA ASN A 116 -13.48 -22.31 -2.95
C ASN A 116 -13.64 -20.85 -3.40
N PRO A 117 -14.77 -20.18 -3.11
CA PRO A 117 -14.99 -18.79 -3.48
C PRO A 117 -13.92 -17.83 -2.96
N ALA A 118 -13.27 -18.16 -1.85
CA ALA A 118 -12.18 -17.39 -1.27
C ALA A 118 -10.97 -17.26 -2.21
N VAL A 119 -10.76 -18.20 -3.13
CA VAL A 119 -9.66 -18.11 -4.13
C VAL A 119 -9.86 -16.90 -5.04
N LYS A 120 -11.07 -16.75 -5.60
CA LYS A 120 -11.39 -15.63 -6.48
C LYS A 120 -11.38 -14.30 -5.73
N GLN A 121 -11.90 -14.29 -4.49
CA GLN A 121 -11.90 -13.08 -3.65
C GLN A 121 -10.47 -12.65 -3.29
N ARG A 122 -9.59 -13.59 -2.94
CA ARG A 122 -8.15 -13.34 -2.71
C ARG A 122 -7.49 -12.69 -3.94
N ASP A 123 -7.72 -13.23 -5.12
CA ASP A 123 -7.10 -12.74 -6.35
C ASP A 123 -7.62 -11.33 -6.71
N ASN A 124 -8.90 -11.06 -6.49
CA ASN A 124 -9.47 -9.74 -6.64
C ASN A 124 -8.86 -8.73 -5.64
N ALA A 125 -8.78 -9.11 -4.36
CA ALA A 125 -8.18 -8.27 -3.33
C ALA A 125 -6.70 -7.98 -3.65
N LEU A 126 -5.94 -8.99 -4.10
CA LEU A 126 -4.55 -8.80 -4.53
C LEU A 126 -4.44 -7.80 -5.69
N ALA A 127 -5.30 -7.90 -6.70
CA ALA A 127 -5.32 -6.95 -7.82
C ALA A 127 -5.61 -5.51 -7.35
N MET A 128 -6.54 -5.34 -6.41
CA MET A 128 -6.84 -4.02 -5.81
C MET A 128 -5.67 -3.49 -4.98
N LEU A 129 -5.03 -4.34 -4.17
CA LEU A 129 -3.84 -3.98 -3.40
C LEU A 129 -2.70 -3.50 -4.29
N LEU A 130 -2.41 -4.20 -5.38
CA LEU A 130 -1.38 -3.80 -6.34
C LEU A 130 -1.74 -2.46 -7.02
N LYS A 131 -3.01 -2.26 -7.35
CA LYS A 131 -3.49 -1.01 -7.96
C LYS A 131 -3.37 0.17 -7.01
N ILE A 132 -3.82 0.02 -5.75
CA ILE A 132 -3.73 1.09 -4.74
C ILE A 132 -2.27 1.31 -4.34
N GLY A 133 -1.50 0.23 -4.13
CA GLY A 133 -0.09 0.29 -3.77
C GLY A 133 0.78 1.00 -4.81
N SER A 134 0.42 0.90 -6.10
CA SER A 134 1.13 1.61 -7.16
C SER A 134 1.00 3.14 -7.05
N ASN A 135 -0.09 3.65 -6.47
CA ASN A 135 -0.28 5.08 -6.24
C ASN A 135 0.69 5.62 -5.16
N PHE A 136 1.10 4.77 -4.23
CA PHE A 136 2.02 5.11 -3.14
C PHE A 136 3.47 4.70 -3.42
N GLY A 137 3.76 4.18 -4.61
CA GLY A 137 5.13 3.77 -4.96
C GLY A 137 5.64 2.57 -4.16
N PHE A 138 4.77 1.63 -3.78
CA PHE A 138 5.19 0.46 -3.00
C PHE A 138 6.00 -0.55 -3.81
N SER A 139 6.06 -0.41 -5.13
CA SER A 139 6.98 -1.17 -5.97
C SER A 139 8.21 -0.33 -6.35
N PRO A 140 9.37 -0.96 -6.62
CA PRO A 140 10.57 -0.26 -7.08
C PRO A 140 10.34 0.55 -8.36
N VAL A 141 9.53 0.02 -9.27
CA VAL A 141 9.18 0.68 -10.54
C VAL A 141 8.29 1.89 -10.31
N ASP A 142 7.35 1.79 -9.38
CA ASP A 142 6.43 2.88 -9.07
C ASP A 142 7.14 3.99 -8.28
N LYS A 143 8.12 3.66 -7.42
CA LYS A 143 8.98 4.65 -6.74
C LYS A 143 9.70 5.57 -7.73
N GLN A 144 10.20 5.01 -8.83
CA GLN A 144 10.87 5.81 -9.87
C GLN A 144 9.92 6.75 -10.62
N ARG A 145 8.62 6.47 -10.60
CA ARG A 145 7.58 7.29 -11.27
C ARG A 145 7.02 8.38 -10.39
N ILE A 146 7.02 8.15 -9.09
CA ILE A 146 6.58 9.13 -8.11
C ILE A 146 7.79 10.01 -7.82
N ARG A 147 7.76 11.23 -8.35
CA ARG A 147 8.74 12.25 -7.96
C ARG A 147 8.41 12.70 -6.55
N VAL A 148 9.04 12.08 -5.60
CA VAL A 148 9.17 12.67 -4.27
C VAL A 148 10.08 13.87 -4.48
N GLN A 149 9.56 15.08 -4.34
CA GLN A 149 10.42 16.23 -4.10
C GLN A 149 11.09 15.92 -2.75
N ALA A 150 12.35 15.48 -2.83
CA ALA A 150 13.20 15.42 -1.66
C ALA A 150 13.22 16.84 -1.09
N GLU A 151 12.54 17.05 0.01
CA GLU A 151 12.72 18.25 0.79
C GLU A 151 14.21 18.32 1.15
N ASP A 152 14.75 19.51 1.04
CA ASP A 152 16.13 19.88 1.29
C ASP A 152 16.66 19.13 2.54
N PRO A 153 17.87 18.55 2.52
CA PRO A 153 18.41 17.70 3.60
C PRO A 153 18.61 18.42 4.94
N LYS A 154 18.01 19.57 5.15
CA LYS A 154 18.03 20.36 6.39
C LYS A 154 17.17 19.77 7.53
N ASP A 155 16.29 18.82 7.24
CA ASP A 155 15.51 18.18 8.29
C ASP A 155 16.32 17.09 9.03
N LYS A 156 17.27 17.56 9.87
CA LYS A 156 17.99 16.71 10.85
C LYS A 156 17.04 15.87 11.72
N LYS A 157 15.81 16.33 11.93
CA LYS A 157 14.78 15.62 12.71
C LYS A 157 14.29 14.36 12.02
N MET A 158 14.18 14.36 10.70
CA MET A 158 13.74 13.19 9.93
C MET A 158 14.82 12.11 9.89
N LYS A 159 16.11 12.49 9.78
CA LYS A 159 17.22 11.53 9.91
C LYS A 159 17.30 10.90 11.28
N ALA A 160 17.06 11.67 12.35
CA ALA A 160 17.02 11.16 13.72
C ALA A 160 15.85 10.18 13.95
N PHE A 161 14.68 10.47 13.37
CA PHE A 161 13.53 9.57 13.43
C PHE A 161 13.79 8.25 12.70
N PHE A 162 14.42 8.30 11.52
CA PHE A 162 14.79 7.08 10.79
C PHE A 162 15.83 6.24 11.54
N ALA A 163 16.85 6.87 12.13
CA ALA A 163 17.82 6.18 12.96
C ALA A 163 17.12 5.44 14.12
N MET A 164 16.22 6.12 14.83
CA MET A 164 15.47 5.57 15.97
C MET A 164 14.54 4.39 15.58
N VAL A 165 13.92 4.43 14.40
CA VAL A 165 13.00 3.36 13.95
C VAL A 165 13.75 2.13 13.42
N TYR A 166 15.00 2.28 13.00
CA TYR A 166 15.81 1.16 12.50
C TYR A 166 16.73 0.58 13.57
N GLU A 167 17.13 1.36 14.59
CA GLU A 167 17.90 0.86 15.74
C GLU A 167 17.08 -0.04 16.68
N ASP A 168 15.77 0.20 16.84
CA ASP A 168 14.88 -0.63 17.68
C ASP A 168 14.58 -2.03 17.09
N ASN A 169 14.98 -2.33 15.85
CA ASN A 169 14.75 -3.65 15.25
C ASN A 169 15.96 -4.60 15.31
N ASP A 170 17.10 -4.13 15.75
CA ASP A 170 18.32 -4.95 15.81
C ASP A 170 18.62 -5.54 17.21
N GLU A 171 17.81 -5.22 18.24
CA GLU A 171 18.02 -5.71 19.60
C GLU A 171 17.14 -6.93 20.01
N GLU A 172 16.23 -7.42 19.16
CA GLU A 172 15.45 -8.62 19.47
C GLU A 172 15.92 -9.87 18.70
N GLY A 173 17.17 -10.16 18.77
CA GLY A 173 17.66 -11.38 18.13
C GLY A 173 19.03 -11.79 18.62
N VAL A 174 19.15 -12.30 19.83
CA VAL A 174 20.06 -13.40 20.23
C VAL A 174 20.01 -13.59 21.74
N ASP A 175 19.20 -14.51 22.21
CA ASP A 175 19.52 -15.30 23.41
C ASP A 175 18.83 -16.66 23.27
N ASP A 176 19.52 -17.54 22.53
CA ASP A 176 19.35 -18.98 22.66
C ASP A 176 20.62 -19.53 23.30
N GLN A 177 20.54 -19.84 24.57
CA GLN A 177 21.33 -20.90 25.22
C GLN A 177 20.45 -21.79 26.07
#